data_8bc0aa4b0b144297b9e959909e3d7141
#
_entry.id   8bc0aa4b0b144297b9e959909e3d7141
#
_cell.length_a   1.000
_cell.length_b   1.000
_cell.length_c   1.000
_cell.angle_alpha   90.00
_cell.angle_beta   90.00
_cell.angle_gamma   90.00
#
_symmetry.space_group_name_H-M   'P 1'
#
loop_
_entity.id
_entity.type
_entity.pdbx_description
1 polymer ?
#
loop_
_entity_poly.entity_id
_entity_poly.type
_entity_poly.pdbx_seq_one_letter_code
_entity_poly.pdbx_strand_id
1 'polypeptide(L)'
;MSHRILMRVSPRTGFSDRLKQRIERNLIRACASDEGMASVAANAVPRAAPWLFRKFVLVLKAPRCDGDRVVERGVLLLKNTERLDFFRRCMSMASVLKDYTLVLEPSWSGYANPKLLAFDSYRDRPVVVMSPCRADYEFLERLNSRLRPISIGASDWVDPRVFRPLASPDKRFDAVVIARWNWVKRHHLLLRALRRIADPSYRVALVSLNVKGDQDRSAILSLIDRYDLARQVTVFEDLVPARVNEILNQAKVNVLLSRQEGSNRSLFEGFFAGVPGLAFANHIGIPLDHFTTQTGRLIAQDELPDALLYFREHWAKFDPRPWAMANIAPEVTTARLNLFLRQLARESAEPWTQDIVAKCNRPGLYYYPDAPDEPDRPDNKPDGHGFATVDDLVSRYATISARSSKANSSRTRRSSRSGAVPD
;
A
#
# COMPACT_ATOMS: atom_id res chain seq x y z
N MET A 1 -18.98 10.73 -8.64
CA MET A 1 -18.94 11.23 -10.03
C MET A 1 -17.63 11.97 -10.35
N SER A 2 -17.16 12.86 -9.47
CA SER A 2 -15.94 13.69 -9.66
C SER A 2 -14.64 12.90 -9.84
N HIS A 3 -14.42 11.80 -9.12
CA HIS A 3 -13.21 10.95 -9.23
C HIS A 3 -13.04 10.34 -10.65
N ARG A 4 -14.15 9.91 -11.28
CA ARG A 4 -14.12 9.38 -12.66
C ARG A 4 -13.81 10.45 -13.71
N ILE A 5 -14.17 11.71 -13.45
CA ILE A 5 -13.93 12.83 -14.36
C ILE A 5 -12.45 13.21 -14.33
N LEU A 6 -11.81 13.30 -13.14
CA LEU A 6 -10.38 13.60 -13.03
C LEU A 6 -9.47 12.51 -13.61
N MET A 7 -9.84 11.25 -13.45
CA MET A 7 -9.11 10.13 -14.05
C MET A 7 -9.26 10.08 -15.59
N ARG A 8 -10.31 10.71 -16.15
CA ARG A 8 -10.49 10.84 -17.61
C ARG A 8 -9.78 12.10 -18.18
N VAL A 9 -9.46 13.09 -17.36
CA VAL A 9 -8.66 14.25 -17.73
C VAL A 9 -7.17 13.88 -17.67
N SER A 10 -6.81 12.82 -18.39
CA SER A 10 -5.43 12.41 -18.67
C SER A 10 -4.69 13.55 -19.41
N PRO A 11 -3.35 13.67 -19.28
CA PRO A 11 -2.53 14.68 -19.98
C PRO A 11 -2.73 14.75 -21.51
N ARG A 12 -3.38 13.75 -22.10
CA ARG A 12 -3.66 13.66 -23.55
C ARG A 12 -4.89 14.46 -24.05
N THR A 13 -5.66 15.12 -23.18
CA THR A 13 -6.94 15.74 -23.59
C THR A 13 -6.86 17.24 -23.88
N GLY A 14 -5.69 17.85 -23.99
CA GLY A 14 -5.56 19.26 -24.43
C GLY A 14 -6.24 20.31 -23.55
N PHE A 15 -6.75 19.97 -22.38
CA PHE A 15 -7.31 20.93 -21.43
C PHE A 15 -6.22 21.88 -20.95
N SER A 16 -6.52 23.19 -20.97
CA SER A 16 -5.58 24.18 -20.47
C SER A 16 -5.23 23.92 -19.00
N ASP A 17 -3.99 24.15 -18.60
CA ASP A 17 -3.54 23.96 -17.22
C ASP A 17 -4.35 24.80 -16.21
N ARG A 18 -4.89 25.95 -16.65
CA ARG A 18 -5.79 26.79 -15.84
C ARG A 18 -7.10 26.08 -15.50
N LEU A 19 -7.68 25.32 -16.44
CA LEU A 19 -8.90 24.56 -16.18
C LEU A 19 -8.63 23.39 -15.27
N LYS A 20 -7.51 22.68 -15.43
CA LYS A 20 -7.07 21.62 -14.52
C LYS A 20 -6.92 22.15 -13.09
N GLN A 21 -6.18 23.24 -12.91
CA GLN A 21 -6.00 23.90 -11.61
C GLN A 21 -7.32 24.37 -10.98
N ARG A 22 -8.28 24.83 -11.80
CA ARG A 22 -9.61 25.24 -11.32
C ARG A 22 -10.42 24.04 -10.85
N ILE A 23 -10.41 22.95 -11.59
CA ILE A 23 -11.07 21.69 -11.23
C ILE A 23 -10.45 21.13 -9.93
N GLU A 24 -9.11 21.08 -9.84
CA GLU A 24 -8.38 20.63 -8.65
C GLU A 24 -8.75 21.46 -7.42
N ARG A 25 -8.72 22.81 -7.51
CA ARG A 25 -9.11 23.70 -6.41
C ARG A 25 -10.57 23.53 -5.99
N ASN A 26 -11.49 23.38 -6.93
CA ASN A 26 -12.89 23.17 -6.61
C ASN A 26 -13.13 21.80 -5.95
N LEU A 27 -12.40 20.77 -6.36
CA LEU A 27 -12.42 19.45 -5.73
C LEU A 27 -11.95 19.51 -4.28
N ILE A 28 -10.85 20.22 -4.03
CA ILE A 28 -10.31 20.39 -2.67
C ILE A 28 -11.33 21.11 -1.80
N ARG A 29 -11.93 22.20 -2.29
CA ARG A 29 -12.97 22.92 -1.54
C ARG A 29 -14.19 22.06 -1.27
N ALA A 30 -14.65 21.27 -2.25
CA ALA A 30 -15.77 20.34 -2.08
C ALA A 30 -15.46 19.20 -1.10
N CYS A 31 -14.21 18.71 -1.10
CA CYS A 31 -13.77 17.66 -0.17
C CYS A 31 -13.50 18.19 1.25
N ALA A 32 -13.14 19.46 1.38
CA ALA A 32 -12.90 20.13 2.66
C ALA A 32 -14.19 20.66 3.32
N SER A 33 -15.33 20.71 2.60
CA SER A 33 -16.60 21.12 3.18
C SER A 33 -17.23 19.95 3.96
N ASP A 34 -17.86 20.27 5.11
CA ASP A 34 -18.56 19.29 5.93
C ASP A 34 -19.73 18.62 5.18
N GLU A 35 -20.36 19.32 4.24
CA GLU A 35 -21.41 18.77 3.37
C GLU A 35 -20.86 17.76 2.33
N GLY A 36 -19.69 18.01 1.75
CA GLY A 36 -19.02 17.07 0.85
C GLY A 36 -18.63 15.78 1.58
N MET A 37 -18.32 15.87 2.86
CA MET A 37 -18.01 14.74 3.74
C MET A 37 -19.26 14.00 4.22
N ALA A 38 -20.38 14.67 4.42
CA ALA A 38 -21.64 14.07 4.85
C ALA A 38 -22.17 13.04 3.81
N SER A 39 -21.97 13.28 2.53
CA SER A 39 -22.37 12.32 1.47
C SER A 39 -21.55 11.03 1.45
N VAL A 40 -20.34 11.07 1.99
CA VAL A 40 -19.48 9.88 2.18
C VAL A 40 -19.82 9.18 3.52
N ALA A 41 -20.50 9.90 4.42
CA ALA A 41 -20.78 9.49 5.79
C ALA A 41 -21.94 8.49 5.94
N ALA A 42 -22.73 8.24 4.90
CA ALA A 42 -23.95 7.42 4.97
C ALA A 42 -23.71 5.91 5.20
N ASN A 43 -22.48 5.44 5.06
CA ASN A 43 -22.16 4.06 5.41
C ASN A 43 -21.74 3.99 6.89
N ALA A 44 -22.59 3.36 7.71
CA ALA A 44 -22.35 3.14 9.13
C ALA A 44 -20.91 2.67 9.37
N VAL A 45 -20.15 3.47 10.15
CA VAL A 45 -18.83 3.07 10.61
C VAL A 45 -19.02 1.85 11.51
N PRO A 46 -18.43 0.68 11.18
CA PRO A 46 -18.46 -0.45 12.08
C PRO A 46 -17.91 -0.01 13.44
N ARG A 47 -18.48 -0.50 14.55
CA ARG A 47 -17.91 -0.30 15.88
C ARG A 47 -16.42 -0.53 15.79
N ALA A 48 -15.63 0.45 16.29
CA ALA A 48 -14.16 0.41 16.15
C ALA A 48 -13.63 -0.91 16.70
N ALA A 49 -13.32 -1.80 15.80
CA ALA A 49 -12.67 -3.03 16.18
C ALA A 49 -11.18 -2.70 16.40
N PRO A 50 -10.60 -2.90 17.58
CA PRO A 50 -9.18 -2.63 17.87
C PRO A 50 -8.23 -3.23 16.83
N TRP A 51 -8.57 -4.39 16.26
CA TRP A 51 -7.81 -5.05 15.21
C TRP A 51 -7.64 -4.22 13.93
N LEU A 52 -8.60 -3.32 13.58
CA LEU A 52 -8.46 -2.42 12.44
C LEU A 52 -7.35 -1.39 12.66
N PHE A 53 -7.26 -0.85 13.87
CA PHE A 53 -6.17 0.06 14.21
C PHE A 53 -4.84 -0.67 14.15
N ARG A 54 -4.70 -1.85 14.78
CA ARG A 54 -3.47 -2.65 14.75
C ARG A 54 -3.03 -3.01 13.33
N LYS A 55 -3.96 -3.19 12.41
CA LYS A 55 -3.65 -3.53 11.00
C LYS A 55 -3.22 -2.34 10.15
N PHE A 56 -3.76 -1.15 10.40
CA PHE A 56 -3.63 0.00 9.49
C PHE A 56 -2.96 1.22 10.11
N VAL A 57 -2.62 1.18 11.39
CA VAL A 57 -1.92 2.24 12.09
C VAL A 57 -0.57 1.73 12.57
N LEU A 58 0.47 2.54 12.41
CA LEU A 58 1.81 2.23 12.87
C LEU A 58 2.41 3.45 13.57
N VAL A 59 2.83 3.29 14.82
CA VAL A 59 3.59 4.32 15.55
C VAL A 59 5.06 4.19 15.15
N LEU A 60 5.55 5.14 14.33
CA LEU A 60 6.94 5.17 13.92
C LEU A 60 7.84 5.85 14.96
N LYS A 61 7.26 6.72 15.78
CA LYS A 61 7.92 7.40 16.90
C LYS A 61 6.85 7.73 17.93
N ALA A 62 7.08 7.35 19.19
CA ALA A 62 6.23 7.77 20.29
C ALA A 62 6.43 9.27 20.60
N PRO A 63 5.41 10.00 21.05
CA PRO A 63 5.59 11.35 21.54
C PRO A 63 6.40 11.32 22.84
N ARG A 64 7.29 12.30 23.00
CA ARG A 64 8.02 12.48 24.26
C ARG A 64 7.22 13.43 25.16
N CYS A 65 7.00 13.02 26.39
CA CYS A 65 6.23 13.80 27.36
C CYS A 65 7.13 14.26 28.51
N ASP A 66 6.78 15.43 29.07
CA ASP A 66 7.23 15.91 30.36
C ASP A 66 5.96 16.04 31.23
N GLY A 67 5.76 15.11 32.17
CA GLY A 67 4.47 14.88 32.81
C GLY A 67 3.39 14.56 31.76
N ASP A 68 2.27 15.26 31.83
CA ASP A 68 1.16 15.12 30.89
C ASP A 68 1.35 15.94 29.58
N ARG A 69 2.38 16.77 29.51
CA ARG A 69 2.64 17.64 28.37
C ARG A 69 3.53 16.96 27.34
N VAL A 70 3.04 16.89 26.09
CA VAL A 70 3.88 16.49 24.96
C VAL A 70 4.89 17.61 24.66
N VAL A 71 6.18 17.31 24.82
CA VAL A 71 7.29 18.22 24.53
C VAL A 71 7.96 17.95 23.18
N GLU A 72 7.77 16.74 22.62
CA GLU A 72 8.16 16.39 21.26
C GLU A 72 7.11 15.46 20.65
N ARG A 73 6.62 15.82 19.48
CA ARG A 73 5.60 15.02 18.80
C ARG A 73 6.14 13.68 18.33
N GLY A 74 5.29 12.67 18.40
CA GLY A 74 5.51 11.38 17.76
C GLY A 74 5.26 11.43 16.25
N VAL A 75 5.36 10.27 15.61
CA VAL A 75 5.05 10.07 14.18
C VAL A 75 4.12 8.87 14.06
N LEU A 76 2.97 9.11 13.44
CA LEU A 76 1.91 8.12 13.24
C LEU A 76 1.69 7.89 11.75
N LEU A 77 1.86 6.65 11.29
CA LEU A 77 1.60 6.26 9.91
C LEU A 77 0.22 5.60 9.80
N LEU A 78 -0.61 6.16 8.92
CA LEU A 78 -1.94 5.66 8.59
C LEU A 78 -1.91 5.02 7.20
N LYS A 79 -2.33 3.75 7.13
CA LYS A 79 -2.25 2.94 5.91
C LYS A 79 -3.61 2.74 5.27
N ASN A 80 -3.59 2.57 3.95
CA ASN A 80 -4.74 2.18 3.14
C ASN A 80 -5.76 3.30 2.93
N THR A 81 -5.84 3.80 1.70
CA THR A 81 -6.74 4.89 1.28
C THR A 81 -8.18 4.69 1.73
N GLU A 82 -8.69 3.45 1.66
CA GLU A 82 -10.08 3.15 2.04
C GLU A 82 -10.34 3.26 3.55
N ARG A 83 -9.29 3.27 4.37
CA ARG A 83 -9.37 3.36 5.83
C ARG A 83 -9.11 4.75 6.38
N LEU A 84 -8.62 5.69 5.58
CA LEU A 84 -8.31 7.06 6.02
C LEU A 84 -9.54 7.75 6.64
N ASP A 85 -10.70 7.59 6.01
CA ASP A 85 -11.95 8.15 6.54
C ASP A 85 -12.39 7.50 7.85
N PHE A 86 -12.15 6.20 8.03
CA PHE A 86 -12.39 5.49 9.28
C PHE A 86 -11.59 6.13 10.44
N PHE A 87 -10.28 6.39 10.23
CA PHE A 87 -9.44 7.01 11.26
C PHE A 87 -9.95 8.40 11.64
N ARG A 88 -10.30 9.20 10.64
CA ARG A 88 -10.84 10.55 10.88
C ARG A 88 -12.10 10.56 11.75
N ARG A 89 -12.95 9.54 11.61
CA ARG A 89 -14.19 9.44 12.37
C ARG A 89 -14.03 8.80 13.74
N CYS A 90 -13.09 7.89 13.87
CA CYS A 90 -12.90 7.10 15.07
C CYS A 90 -11.90 7.70 16.06
N MET A 91 -11.14 8.72 15.64
CA MET A 91 -10.10 9.35 16.46
C MET A 91 -10.39 10.84 16.62
N SER A 92 -10.07 11.39 17.81
CA SER A 92 -10.00 12.84 18.02
C SER A 92 -8.82 13.40 17.22
N MET A 93 -9.03 13.76 15.96
CA MET A 93 -7.95 14.20 15.08
C MET A 93 -7.23 15.45 15.59
N ALA A 94 -7.95 16.36 16.27
CA ALA A 94 -7.33 17.53 16.91
C ALA A 94 -6.31 17.12 17.97
N SER A 95 -6.63 16.14 18.81
CA SER A 95 -5.72 15.62 19.83
C SER A 95 -4.56 14.82 19.19
N VAL A 96 -4.87 13.99 18.18
CA VAL A 96 -3.83 13.24 17.46
C VAL A 96 -2.81 14.18 16.80
N LEU A 97 -3.25 15.23 16.12
CA LEU A 97 -2.38 16.19 15.45
C LEU A 97 -1.60 17.09 16.41
N LYS A 98 -2.10 17.25 17.64
CA LYS A 98 -1.34 17.92 18.70
C LYS A 98 -0.12 17.09 19.11
N ASP A 99 -0.29 15.76 19.19
CA ASP A 99 0.69 14.85 19.77
C ASP A 99 1.51 14.10 18.73
N TYR A 100 1.05 14.04 17.46
CA TYR A 100 1.72 13.32 16.36
C TYR A 100 1.79 14.11 15.07
N THR A 101 2.86 13.89 14.31
CA THR A 101 2.91 14.18 12.88
C THR A 101 2.33 12.98 12.13
N LEU A 102 1.39 13.22 11.22
CA LEU A 102 0.78 12.15 10.43
C LEU A 102 1.58 11.89 9.16
N VAL A 103 1.73 10.61 8.84
CA VAL A 103 2.19 10.09 7.56
C VAL A 103 1.09 9.23 6.97
N LEU A 104 0.63 9.56 5.78
CA LEU A 104 -0.36 8.77 5.05
C LEU A 104 0.34 7.86 4.06
N GLU A 105 0.04 6.55 4.09
CA GLU A 105 0.48 5.55 3.13
C GLU A 105 -0.73 5.10 2.29
N PRO A 106 -1.06 5.79 1.19
CA PRO A 106 -2.16 5.40 0.33
C PRO A 106 -1.91 4.03 -0.32
N SER A 107 -2.98 3.28 -0.51
CA SER A 107 -2.95 1.94 -1.13
C SER A 107 -3.33 1.95 -2.61
N TRP A 108 -3.61 3.12 -3.16
CA TRP A 108 -4.01 3.28 -4.55
C TRP A 108 -3.52 4.63 -5.08
N SER A 109 -3.06 4.65 -6.31
CA SER A 109 -2.66 5.86 -7.03
C SER A 109 -3.87 6.71 -7.44
N GLY A 110 -3.62 7.96 -7.80
CA GLY A 110 -4.67 8.94 -8.12
C GLY A 110 -5.12 9.66 -6.86
N TYR A 111 -4.28 10.55 -6.34
CA TYR A 111 -4.43 11.17 -5.01
C TYR A 111 -5.47 12.29 -4.96
N ALA A 112 -6.16 12.58 -6.06
CA ALA A 112 -7.41 13.34 -6.04
C ALA A 112 -8.56 12.57 -5.35
N ASN A 113 -8.28 11.85 -4.27
CA ASN A 113 -9.23 11.05 -3.51
C ASN A 113 -9.77 11.85 -2.35
N PRO A 114 -11.11 12.01 -2.21
CA PRO A 114 -11.71 12.77 -1.11
C PRO A 114 -11.27 12.34 0.28
N LYS A 115 -11.08 11.03 0.51
CA LYS A 115 -10.65 10.50 1.81
C LYS A 115 -9.24 10.95 2.20
N LEU A 116 -8.37 11.14 1.21
CA LEU A 116 -7.02 11.66 1.42
C LEU A 116 -7.03 13.18 1.51
N LEU A 117 -7.68 13.86 0.56
CA LEU A 117 -7.71 15.32 0.49
C LEU A 117 -8.40 15.96 1.70
N ALA A 118 -9.30 15.24 2.36
CA ALA A 118 -9.93 15.69 3.58
C ALA A 118 -8.95 15.97 4.74
N PHE A 119 -7.73 15.42 4.69
CA PHE A 119 -6.69 15.74 5.66
C PHE A 119 -6.13 17.16 5.49
N ASP A 120 -6.34 17.83 4.37
CA ASP A 120 -5.99 19.24 4.19
C ASP A 120 -6.84 20.19 5.04
N SER A 121 -8.00 19.73 5.55
CA SER A 121 -8.83 20.53 6.47
C SER A 121 -8.13 20.81 7.81
N TYR A 122 -7.15 20.04 8.19
CA TYR A 122 -6.35 20.24 9.41
C TYR A 122 -5.23 21.27 9.18
N ARG A 123 -5.59 22.53 8.98
CA ARG A 123 -4.72 23.60 8.46
C ARG A 123 -3.54 23.96 9.37
N ASP A 124 -3.57 23.62 10.63
CA ASP A 124 -2.56 24.02 11.60
C ASP A 124 -1.28 23.17 11.54
N ARG A 125 -1.33 22.03 10.85
CA ARG A 125 -0.25 21.05 10.86
C ARG A 125 -0.03 20.41 9.48
N PRO A 126 1.24 20.23 9.04
CA PRO A 126 1.52 19.46 7.84
C PRO A 126 1.18 17.98 8.05
N VAL A 127 0.65 17.37 6.98
CA VAL A 127 0.40 15.93 6.89
C VAL A 127 1.25 15.39 5.75
N VAL A 128 2.13 14.45 6.04
CA VAL A 128 3.01 13.83 5.04
C VAL A 128 2.22 12.80 4.23
N VAL A 129 2.40 12.80 2.92
CA VAL A 129 1.75 11.83 2.02
C VAL A 129 2.82 11.11 1.21
N MET A 130 2.90 9.80 1.37
CA MET A 130 3.79 8.95 0.59
C MET A 130 3.26 8.85 -0.84
N SER A 131 4.05 9.33 -1.81
CA SER A 131 3.65 9.52 -3.21
C SER A 131 4.71 8.96 -4.16
N PRO A 132 4.74 7.63 -4.37
CA PRO A 132 5.76 6.98 -5.21
C PRO A 132 5.62 7.32 -6.69
N CYS A 133 4.42 7.66 -7.13
CA CYS A 133 4.14 8.03 -8.52
C CYS A 133 4.37 9.54 -8.71
N ARG A 134 5.18 9.89 -9.70
CA ARG A 134 5.50 11.28 -10.02
C ARG A 134 4.28 12.16 -10.24
N ALA A 135 3.26 11.65 -10.93
CA ALA A 135 2.03 12.40 -11.20
C ALA A 135 1.25 12.74 -9.91
N ASP A 136 1.21 11.83 -8.93
CA ASP A 136 0.57 12.08 -7.64
C ASP A 136 1.40 13.03 -6.78
N TYR A 137 2.73 12.91 -6.81
CA TYR A 137 3.65 13.82 -6.14
C TYR A 137 3.46 15.25 -6.64
N GLU A 138 3.57 15.47 -7.96
CA GLU A 138 3.38 16.78 -8.60
C GLU A 138 1.97 17.35 -8.38
N PHE A 139 0.96 16.48 -8.35
CA PHE A 139 -0.42 16.88 -8.03
C PHE A 139 -0.50 17.49 -6.62
N LEU A 140 0.03 16.80 -5.60
CA LEU A 140 0.02 17.28 -4.22
C LEU A 140 0.84 18.56 -4.03
N GLU A 141 2.00 18.68 -4.69
CA GLU A 141 2.79 19.92 -4.64
C GLU A 141 2.03 21.12 -5.22
N ARG A 142 1.37 20.95 -6.38
CA ARG A 142 0.59 22.02 -7.01
C ARG A 142 -0.63 22.46 -6.18
N LEU A 143 -1.12 21.63 -5.25
CA LEU A 143 -2.21 22.03 -4.37
C LEU A 143 -1.83 23.18 -3.45
N ASN A 144 -0.54 23.34 -3.16
CA ASN A 144 -0.02 24.31 -2.19
C ASN A 144 -0.79 24.23 -0.85
N SER A 145 -0.99 23.03 -0.39
CA SER A 145 -1.79 22.68 0.79
C SER A 145 -0.91 22.26 1.96
N ARG A 146 -1.53 21.77 3.04
CA ARG A 146 -0.79 21.16 4.16
C ARG A 146 -0.38 19.72 3.89
N LEU A 147 -0.82 19.12 2.79
CA LEU A 147 -0.38 17.80 2.36
C LEU A 147 1.02 17.91 1.74
N ARG A 148 1.99 17.33 2.39
CA ARG A 148 3.42 17.39 2.01
C ARG A 148 3.83 16.06 1.39
N PRO A 149 3.98 15.97 0.07
CA PRO A 149 4.34 14.72 -0.58
C PRO A 149 5.80 14.35 -0.34
N ILE A 150 6.07 13.04 -0.24
CA ILE A 150 7.41 12.48 -0.26
C ILE A 150 7.44 11.32 -1.26
N SER A 151 8.48 11.28 -2.11
CA SER A 151 8.60 10.25 -3.16
C SER A 151 9.10 8.92 -2.60
N ILE A 152 8.25 8.27 -1.80
CA ILE A 152 8.41 6.90 -1.31
C ILE A 152 7.05 6.21 -1.35
N GLY A 153 7.02 4.90 -1.44
CA GLY A 153 5.79 4.11 -1.51
C GLY A 153 5.80 2.89 -0.60
N ALA A 154 4.66 2.23 -0.48
CA ALA A 154 4.53 1.02 0.31
C ALA A 154 5.44 -0.12 -0.21
N SER A 155 5.86 -0.08 -1.46
CA SER A 155 6.79 -1.04 -2.08
C SER A 155 8.25 -0.84 -1.67
N ASP A 156 8.62 0.33 -1.13
CA ASP A 156 10.00 0.68 -0.82
C ASP A 156 10.43 0.19 0.58
N TRP A 157 9.76 -0.83 1.10
CA TRP A 157 9.97 -1.39 2.44
C TRP A 157 10.03 -2.92 2.43
N VAL A 158 10.35 -3.51 1.27
CA VAL A 158 10.43 -4.98 1.13
C VAL A 158 11.52 -5.55 2.04
N ASP A 159 11.21 -6.63 2.77
CA ASP A 159 12.18 -7.29 3.63
C ASP A 159 13.24 -8.06 2.80
N PRO A 160 14.50 -7.60 2.77
CA PRO A 160 15.55 -8.21 1.96
C PRO A 160 16.06 -9.53 2.54
N ARG A 161 15.63 -9.92 3.75
CA ARG A 161 15.96 -11.21 4.38
C ARG A 161 15.03 -12.30 3.87
N VAL A 162 13.78 -11.93 3.54
CA VAL A 162 12.77 -12.83 2.96
C VAL A 162 12.96 -12.95 1.45
N PHE A 163 13.02 -11.80 0.75
CA PHE A 163 13.21 -11.75 -0.68
C PHE A 163 14.69 -11.53 -1.00
N ARG A 164 15.34 -12.61 -1.41
CA ARG A 164 16.79 -12.62 -1.65
C ARG A 164 17.16 -13.64 -2.71
N PRO A 165 18.32 -13.49 -3.37
CA PRO A 165 18.86 -14.54 -4.23
C PRO A 165 19.09 -15.82 -3.42
N LEU A 166 18.80 -16.95 -4.05
CA LEU A 166 19.12 -18.28 -3.55
C LEU A 166 20.35 -18.82 -4.26
N ALA A 167 21.06 -19.75 -3.63
CA ALA A 167 22.24 -20.37 -4.23
C ALA A 167 21.84 -21.15 -5.49
N SER A 168 22.37 -20.77 -6.63
CA SER A 168 22.26 -21.46 -7.92
C SER A 168 20.87 -22.00 -8.29
N PRO A 169 19.83 -21.16 -8.31
CA PRO A 169 18.48 -21.61 -8.65
C PRO A 169 18.44 -21.99 -10.15
N ASP A 170 17.91 -23.16 -10.43
CA ASP A 170 17.57 -23.54 -11.81
C ASP A 170 16.46 -22.62 -12.35
N LYS A 171 16.70 -21.98 -13.50
CA LYS A 171 15.73 -21.07 -14.14
C LYS A 171 14.64 -21.85 -14.90
N ARG A 172 13.69 -22.35 -14.16
CA ARG A 172 12.58 -23.19 -14.66
C ARG A 172 11.51 -22.42 -15.40
N PHE A 173 11.38 -21.10 -15.14
CA PHE A 173 10.36 -20.23 -15.73
C PHE A 173 11.03 -19.08 -16.50
N ASP A 174 10.57 -18.86 -17.73
CA ASP A 174 11.01 -17.70 -18.51
C ASP A 174 10.39 -16.41 -17.95
N ALA A 175 9.17 -16.49 -17.40
CA ALA A 175 8.52 -15.36 -16.74
C ALA A 175 7.70 -15.80 -15.52
N VAL A 176 7.53 -14.89 -14.56
CA VAL A 176 6.59 -15.03 -13.43
C VAL A 176 5.66 -13.82 -13.35
N VAL A 177 4.40 -14.06 -13.03
CA VAL A 177 3.42 -13.02 -12.66
C VAL A 177 2.92 -13.33 -11.27
N ILE A 178 3.13 -12.40 -10.33
CA ILE A 178 2.66 -12.51 -8.95
C ILE A 178 1.54 -11.51 -8.73
N ALA A 179 0.31 -11.98 -8.83
CA ALA A 179 -0.86 -11.10 -8.78
C ALA A 179 -2.14 -11.87 -8.40
N ARG A 180 -3.03 -11.22 -7.65
CA ARG A 180 -4.36 -11.78 -7.33
C ARG A 180 -5.18 -12.01 -8.59
N TRP A 181 -6.14 -12.96 -8.53
CA TRP A 181 -7.13 -13.20 -9.58
C TRP A 181 -8.13 -12.04 -9.69
N ASN A 182 -7.68 -10.94 -10.25
CA ASN A 182 -8.48 -9.74 -10.42
C ASN A 182 -8.25 -9.16 -11.82
N TRP A 183 -9.33 -8.70 -12.48
CA TRP A 183 -9.29 -8.15 -13.84
C TRP A 183 -8.27 -7.00 -14.00
N VAL A 184 -8.03 -6.21 -12.94
CA VAL A 184 -7.02 -5.14 -12.92
C VAL A 184 -5.62 -5.69 -13.19
N LYS A 185 -5.34 -6.94 -12.82
CA LYS A 185 -4.04 -7.60 -12.98
C LYS A 185 -3.78 -8.09 -14.40
N ARG A 186 -4.81 -8.14 -15.26
CA ARG A 186 -4.74 -8.32 -16.72
C ARG A 186 -3.97 -9.57 -17.17
N HIS A 187 -4.07 -10.68 -16.45
CA HIS A 187 -3.40 -11.97 -16.78
C HIS A 187 -3.63 -12.40 -18.24
N HIS A 188 -4.80 -12.06 -18.81
CA HIS A 188 -5.13 -12.35 -20.19
C HIS A 188 -4.13 -11.78 -21.22
N LEU A 189 -3.39 -10.70 -20.88
CA LEU A 189 -2.38 -10.15 -21.78
C LEU A 189 -1.19 -11.09 -21.94
N LEU A 190 -0.75 -11.71 -20.82
CA LEU A 190 0.31 -12.72 -20.89
C LEU A 190 -0.10 -13.92 -21.73
N LEU A 191 -1.34 -14.45 -21.49
CA LEU A 191 -1.83 -15.60 -22.25
C LEU A 191 -1.93 -15.32 -23.77
N ARG A 192 -2.34 -14.09 -24.13
CA ARG A 192 -2.31 -13.64 -25.53
C ARG A 192 -0.89 -13.51 -26.09
N ALA A 193 0.06 -13.03 -25.26
CA ALA A 193 1.47 -12.93 -25.66
C ALA A 193 2.05 -14.32 -25.92
N LEU A 194 1.79 -15.31 -25.05
CA LEU A 194 2.24 -16.70 -25.26
C LEU A 194 1.71 -17.29 -26.55
N ARG A 195 0.43 -17.04 -26.88
CA ARG A 195 -0.11 -17.47 -28.19
C ARG A 195 0.61 -16.83 -29.38
N ARG A 196 1.04 -15.57 -29.26
CA ARG A 196 1.78 -14.87 -30.34
C ARG A 196 3.22 -15.37 -30.46
N ILE A 197 3.85 -15.68 -29.31
CA ILE A 197 5.20 -16.28 -29.27
C ILE A 197 5.19 -17.65 -29.94
N ALA A 198 4.11 -18.42 -29.79
CA ALA A 198 3.90 -19.74 -30.40
C ALA A 198 5.06 -20.72 -30.15
N ASP A 199 5.78 -20.58 -29.04
CA ASP A 199 6.86 -21.47 -28.64
C ASP A 199 6.42 -22.35 -27.47
N PRO A 200 6.17 -23.64 -27.68
CA PRO A 200 5.69 -24.53 -26.63
C PRO A 200 6.71 -24.80 -25.52
N SER A 201 7.96 -24.38 -25.70
CA SER A 201 8.99 -24.49 -24.67
C SER A 201 9.00 -23.32 -23.68
N TYR A 202 8.32 -22.20 -23.97
CA TYR A 202 8.25 -21.04 -23.09
C TYR A 202 7.46 -21.39 -21.81
N ARG A 203 8.06 -21.19 -20.64
CA ARG A 203 7.48 -21.58 -19.34
C ARG A 203 7.15 -20.36 -18.49
N VAL A 204 5.94 -20.34 -17.90
CA VAL A 204 5.46 -19.24 -17.06
C VAL A 204 4.91 -19.76 -15.75
N ALA A 205 5.25 -19.06 -14.65
CA ALA A 205 4.61 -19.22 -13.36
C ALA A 205 3.56 -18.12 -13.15
N LEU A 206 2.32 -18.49 -12.80
CA LEU A 206 1.30 -17.61 -12.26
C LEU A 206 1.20 -17.87 -10.76
N VAL A 207 1.52 -16.88 -9.94
CA VAL A 207 1.45 -16.97 -8.48
C VAL A 207 0.34 -16.06 -7.98
N SER A 208 -0.62 -16.61 -7.27
CA SER A 208 -1.79 -15.88 -6.80
C SER A 208 -2.20 -16.26 -5.38
N LEU A 209 -3.10 -15.46 -4.81
CA LEU A 209 -3.87 -15.80 -3.62
C LEU A 209 -5.30 -16.14 -4.03
N ASN A 210 -5.82 -17.25 -3.52
CA ASN A 210 -7.21 -17.64 -3.72
C ASN A 210 -8.10 -16.94 -2.69
N VAL A 211 -8.45 -15.69 -2.96
CA VAL A 211 -9.27 -14.89 -2.06
C VAL A 211 -10.75 -15.04 -2.41
N LYS A 212 -11.57 -15.38 -1.42
CA LYS A 212 -13.02 -15.44 -1.58
C LYS A 212 -13.55 -14.14 -2.20
N GLY A 213 -14.21 -14.24 -3.35
CA GLY A 213 -14.75 -13.10 -4.10
C GLY A 213 -13.86 -12.62 -5.27
N ASP A 214 -12.67 -13.19 -5.49
CA ASP A 214 -11.92 -12.99 -6.73
C ASP A 214 -12.60 -13.77 -7.87
N GLN A 215 -13.26 -13.02 -8.77
CA GLN A 215 -14.14 -13.62 -9.79
C GLN A 215 -13.41 -14.10 -11.05
N ASP A 216 -12.14 -13.70 -11.23
CA ASP A 216 -11.44 -13.91 -12.51
C ASP A 216 -10.64 -15.21 -12.59
N ARG A 217 -10.52 -15.97 -11.49
CA ARG A 217 -9.75 -17.22 -11.47
C ARG A 217 -10.24 -18.22 -12.53
N SER A 218 -11.52 -18.53 -12.52
CA SER A 218 -12.10 -19.49 -13.47
C SER A 218 -11.97 -19.01 -14.92
N ALA A 219 -12.13 -17.71 -15.16
CA ALA A 219 -11.98 -17.14 -16.48
C ALA A 219 -10.53 -17.26 -17.01
N ILE A 220 -9.54 -17.04 -16.15
CA ILE A 220 -8.13 -17.19 -16.53
C ILE A 220 -7.77 -18.66 -16.79
N LEU A 221 -8.21 -19.59 -15.93
CA LEU A 221 -7.99 -21.02 -16.16
C LEU A 221 -8.66 -21.48 -17.48
N SER A 222 -9.89 -21.06 -17.76
CA SER A 222 -10.57 -21.34 -19.02
C SER A 222 -9.84 -20.76 -20.24
N LEU A 223 -9.14 -19.64 -20.10
CA LEU A 223 -8.30 -19.09 -21.17
C LEU A 223 -7.04 -19.92 -21.40
N ILE A 224 -6.42 -20.43 -20.33
CA ILE A 224 -5.25 -21.33 -20.43
C ILE A 224 -5.64 -22.56 -21.25
N ASP A 225 -6.77 -23.20 -20.91
CA ASP A 225 -7.29 -24.37 -21.63
C ASP A 225 -7.65 -24.03 -23.09
N ARG A 226 -8.40 -22.95 -23.31
CA ARG A 226 -8.83 -22.52 -24.65
C ARG A 226 -7.67 -22.22 -25.58
N TYR A 227 -6.56 -21.75 -25.01
CA TYR A 227 -5.37 -21.38 -25.76
C TYR A 227 -4.34 -22.52 -25.86
N ASP A 228 -4.65 -23.69 -25.31
CA ASP A 228 -3.76 -24.86 -25.22
C ASP A 228 -2.40 -24.53 -24.56
N LEU A 229 -2.47 -23.78 -23.47
CA LEU A 229 -1.29 -23.31 -22.73
C LEU A 229 -1.01 -24.11 -21.46
N ALA A 230 -1.72 -25.20 -21.20
CA ALA A 230 -1.61 -25.98 -19.95
C ALA A 230 -0.17 -26.54 -19.72
N ARG A 231 0.58 -26.80 -20.80
CA ARG A 231 1.96 -27.25 -20.69
C ARG A 231 2.97 -26.13 -20.45
N GLN A 232 2.59 -24.88 -20.74
CA GLN A 232 3.45 -23.70 -20.63
C GLN A 232 3.23 -22.94 -19.32
N VAL A 233 2.03 -22.99 -18.75
CA VAL A 233 1.61 -22.21 -17.59
C VAL A 233 1.47 -23.11 -16.37
N THR A 234 2.26 -22.82 -15.33
CA THR A 234 2.12 -23.45 -14.02
C THR A 234 1.47 -22.46 -13.05
N VAL A 235 0.40 -22.88 -12.41
CA VAL A 235 -0.35 -22.05 -11.45
C VAL A 235 0.03 -22.45 -10.02
N PHE A 236 0.35 -21.46 -9.22
CA PHE A 236 0.63 -21.58 -7.78
C PHE A 236 -0.33 -20.69 -7.00
N GLU A 237 -0.91 -21.21 -5.93
CA GLU A 237 -1.83 -20.46 -5.10
C GLU A 237 -1.47 -20.59 -3.62
N ASP A 238 -1.79 -19.54 -2.86
CA ASP A 238 -1.69 -19.50 -1.40
C ASP A 238 -0.30 -19.86 -0.84
N LEU A 239 0.74 -19.46 -1.58
CA LEU A 239 2.10 -19.71 -1.16
C LEU A 239 2.53 -18.80 -0.02
N VAL A 240 3.27 -19.35 0.93
CA VAL A 240 3.99 -18.55 1.93
C VAL A 240 5.12 -17.76 1.27
N PRO A 241 5.54 -16.62 1.84
CA PRO A 241 6.52 -15.74 1.21
C PRO A 241 7.85 -16.38 0.83
N ALA A 242 8.34 -17.31 1.64
CA ALA A 242 9.55 -18.06 1.32
C ALA A 242 9.41 -18.85 0.00
N ARG A 243 8.25 -19.47 -0.22
CA ARG A 243 7.95 -20.20 -1.46
C ARG A 243 7.77 -19.24 -2.63
N VAL A 244 7.20 -18.04 -2.42
CA VAL A 244 7.15 -16.99 -3.44
C VAL A 244 8.56 -16.58 -3.86
N ASN A 245 9.48 -16.42 -2.88
CA ASN A 245 10.89 -16.11 -3.17
C ASN A 245 11.57 -17.24 -3.98
N GLU A 246 11.27 -18.50 -3.69
CA GLU A 246 11.80 -19.62 -4.48
C GLU A 246 11.30 -19.57 -5.93
N ILE A 247 10.01 -19.33 -6.17
CA ILE A 247 9.47 -19.21 -7.53
C ILE A 247 10.07 -17.99 -8.27
N LEU A 248 10.21 -16.84 -7.56
CA LEU A 248 10.92 -15.69 -8.11
C LEU A 248 12.33 -16.07 -8.59
N ASN A 249 13.12 -16.72 -7.73
CA ASN A 249 14.47 -17.13 -8.07
C ASN A 249 14.53 -18.12 -9.26
N GLN A 250 13.49 -18.92 -9.48
CA GLN A 250 13.37 -19.83 -10.61
C GLN A 250 12.90 -19.12 -11.89
N ALA A 251 12.55 -17.84 -11.84
CA ALA A 251 12.10 -17.08 -12.99
C ALA A 251 13.23 -16.19 -13.56
N LYS A 252 13.16 -15.92 -14.87
CA LYS A 252 14.09 -15.01 -15.56
C LYS A 252 13.63 -13.56 -15.48
N VAL A 253 12.30 -13.30 -15.46
CA VAL A 253 11.73 -11.97 -15.34
C VAL A 253 10.42 -11.98 -14.54
N ASN A 254 10.22 -10.96 -13.70
CA ASN A 254 8.97 -10.72 -12.99
C ASN A 254 8.13 -9.66 -13.73
N VAL A 255 6.92 -10.03 -14.15
CA VAL A 255 6.12 -9.23 -15.08
C VAL A 255 4.94 -8.58 -14.38
N LEU A 256 4.80 -7.27 -14.52
CA LEU A 256 3.65 -6.50 -14.08
C LEU A 256 2.77 -6.10 -15.26
N LEU A 257 1.56 -6.65 -15.34
CA LEU A 257 0.64 -6.46 -16.47
C LEU A 257 -0.46 -5.43 -16.21
N SER A 258 -0.66 -5.02 -14.97
CA SER A 258 -1.64 -4.01 -14.62
C SER A 258 -1.32 -2.67 -15.30
N ARG A 259 -2.36 -1.85 -15.49
CA ARG A 259 -2.20 -0.49 -15.98
C ARG A 259 -2.07 0.50 -14.83
N GLN A 260 -2.64 0.17 -13.68
CA GLN A 260 -2.68 1.03 -12.51
C GLN A 260 -2.60 0.20 -11.24
N GLU A 261 -1.81 0.67 -10.29
CA GLU A 261 -1.64 0.10 -8.94
C GLU A 261 -1.56 1.22 -7.92
N GLY A 262 -1.60 0.87 -6.64
CA GLY A 262 -1.26 1.80 -5.57
C GLY A 262 0.24 1.84 -5.33
N SER A 263 0.78 0.65 -5.10
CA SER A 263 2.21 0.40 -4.95
C SER A 263 2.37 -1.11 -5.07
N ASN A 264 3.00 -1.58 -6.12
CA ASN A 264 3.12 -3.01 -6.39
C ASN A 264 4.34 -3.60 -5.69
N ARG A 265 4.15 -4.25 -4.53
CA ARG A 265 5.25 -4.87 -3.79
C ARG A 265 5.87 -6.05 -4.53
N SER A 266 5.06 -6.89 -5.16
CA SER A 266 5.55 -8.13 -5.78
C SER A 266 6.57 -7.88 -6.87
N LEU A 267 6.46 -6.76 -7.59
CA LEU A 267 7.47 -6.36 -8.58
C LEU A 267 8.83 -6.11 -7.90
N PHE A 268 8.84 -5.34 -6.80
CA PHE A 268 10.07 -5.00 -6.09
C PHE A 268 10.58 -6.14 -5.21
N GLU A 269 9.71 -7.03 -4.74
CA GLU A 269 10.11 -8.33 -4.17
C GLU A 269 11.00 -9.11 -5.15
N GLY A 270 10.68 -9.04 -6.46
CA GLY A 270 11.53 -9.55 -7.54
C GLY A 270 12.91 -8.89 -7.57
N PHE A 271 13.00 -7.57 -7.45
CA PHE A 271 14.28 -6.86 -7.44
C PHE A 271 15.17 -7.33 -6.29
N PHE A 272 14.61 -7.46 -5.08
CA PHE A 272 15.34 -7.98 -3.93
C PHE A 272 15.75 -9.45 -4.09
N ALA A 273 14.97 -10.24 -4.82
CA ALA A 273 15.31 -11.63 -5.18
C ALA A 273 16.34 -11.73 -6.31
N GLY A 274 16.82 -10.61 -6.87
CA GLY A 274 17.75 -10.60 -8.01
C GLY A 274 17.08 -10.87 -9.36
N VAL A 275 15.76 -10.66 -9.45
CA VAL A 275 14.96 -10.91 -10.66
C VAL A 275 14.52 -9.59 -11.29
N PRO A 276 14.90 -9.32 -12.55
CA PRO A 276 14.53 -8.09 -13.23
C PRO A 276 13.02 -7.98 -13.43
N GLY A 277 12.54 -6.73 -13.48
CA GLY A 277 11.14 -6.41 -13.71
C GLY A 277 10.82 -6.06 -15.16
N LEU A 278 9.63 -6.38 -15.59
CA LEU A 278 9.04 -5.95 -16.86
C LEU A 278 7.69 -5.30 -16.57
N ALA A 279 7.50 -4.04 -16.96
CA ALA A 279 6.25 -3.31 -16.78
C ALA A 279 5.95 -2.42 -17.98
N PHE A 280 4.72 -1.88 -18.04
CA PHE A 280 4.34 -0.96 -19.11
C PHE A 280 4.82 0.47 -18.81
N ALA A 281 5.37 1.14 -19.83
CA ALA A 281 5.88 2.52 -19.73
C ALA A 281 4.79 3.55 -19.37
N ASN A 282 3.52 3.23 -19.61
CA ASN A 282 2.39 4.07 -19.26
C ASN A 282 1.67 3.62 -17.96
N HIS A 283 2.36 2.85 -17.12
CA HIS A 283 1.81 2.40 -15.84
C HIS A 283 1.58 3.59 -14.89
N ILE A 284 0.51 3.54 -14.11
CA ILE A 284 0.15 4.55 -13.11
C ILE A 284 0.30 3.93 -11.72
N GLY A 285 1.09 4.56 -10.84
CA GLY A 285 1.18 4.22 -9.43
C GLY A 285 2.47 3.56 -8.97
N ILE A 286 3.24 2.90 -9.88
CA ILE A 286 4.61 2.51 -9.53
C ILE A 286 5.61 3.63 -9.89
N PRO A 287 6.74 3.73 -9.18
CA PRO A 287 7.82 4.62 -9.55
C PRO A 287 8.53 4.06 -10.80
N LEU A 288 8.29 4.70 -11.96
CA LEU A 288 8.87 4.26 -13.23
C LEU A 288 10.38 4.49 -13.32
N ASP A 289 10.90 5.45 -12.57
CA ASP A 289 12.34 5.75 -12.43
C ASP A 289 13.15 4.65 -11.70
N HIS A 290 12.47 3.71 -11.04
CA HIS A 290 13.10 2.50 -10.51
C HIS A 290 13.50 1.49 -11.61
N PHE A 291 13.03 1.68 -12.85
CA PHE A 291 13.45 0.87 -14.00
C PHE A 291 14.68 1.50 -14.65
N THR A 292 15.80 0.86 -14.43
CA THR A 292 17.13 1.22 -14.97
C THR A 292 17.67 0.08 -15.82
N THR A 293 18.81 0.28 -16.42
CA THR A 293 19.54 -0.80 -17.15
C THR A 293 19.88 -1.99 -16.25
N GLN A 294 19.89 -1.82 -14.93
CA GLN A 294 20.15 -2.88 -13.96
C GLN A 294 18.90 -3.60 -13.51
N THR A 295 17.76 -2.90 -13.41
CA THR A 295 16.57 -3.41 -12.72
C THR A 295 15.52 -3.99 -13.63
N GLY A 296 15.47 -3.61 -14.90
CA GLY A 296 14.48 -4.13 -15.82
C GLY A 296 14.15 -3.21 -16.99
N ARG A 297 12.97 -3.41 -17.59
CA ARG A 297 12.55 -2.63 -18.75
C ARG A 297 11.11 -2.16 -18.64
N LEU A 298 10.88 -0.96 -19.17
CA LEU A 298 9.56 -0.41 -19.46
C LEU A 298 9.29 -0.54 -20.96
N ILE A 299 8.10 -1.04 -21.30
CA ILE A 299 7.71 -1.32 -22.69
C ILE A 299 6.33 -0.76 -23.04
N ALA A 300 6.03 -0.63 -24.31
CA ALA A 300 4.66 -0.50 -24.80
C ALA A 300 3.93 -1.84 -24.70
N GLN A 301 2.59 -1.82 -24.60
CA GLN A 301 1.84 -3.05 -24.37
C GLN A 301 1.94 -4.06 -25.52
N ASP A 302 2.03 -3.60 -26.73
CA ASP A 302 2.16 -4.40 -27.96
C ASP A 302 3.53 -5.06 -28.10
N GLU A 303 4.56 -4.53 -27.45
CA GLU A 303 5.91 -5.09 -27.39
C GLU A 303 6.04 -6.27 -26.41
N LEU A 304 4.97 -6.63 -25.67
CA LEU A 304 5.06 -7.66 -24.63
C LEU A 304 5.62 -9.01 -25.12
N PRO A 305 5.21 -9.57 -26.27
CA PRO A 305 5.79 -10.82 -26.75
C PRO A 305 7.29 -10.74 -27.00
N ASP A 306 7.76 -9.69 -27.67
CA ASP A 306 9.18 -9.51 -28.00
C ASP A 306 10.02 -9.25 -26.74
N ALA A 307 9.48 -8.51 -25.78
CA ALA A 307 10.13 -8.29 -24.50
C ALA A 307 10.27 -9.58 -23.69
N LEU A 308 9.26 -10.45 -23.69
CA LEU A 308 9.32 -11.76 -23.03
C LEU A 308 10.43 -12.63 -23.64
N LEU A 309 10.53 -12.69 -24.97
CA LEU A 309 11.61 -13.40 -25.67
C LEU A 309 12.98 -12.77 -25.36
N TYR A 310 13.07 -11.45 -25.35
CA TYR A 310 14.31 -10.76 -24.97
C TYR A 310 14.77 -11.16 -23.56
N PHE A 311 13.91 -11.16 -22.55
CA PHE A 311 14.29 -11.54 -21.19
C PHE A 311 14.63 -13.02 -21.07
N ARG A 312 14.02 -13.91 -21.86
CA ARG A 312 14.37 -15.32 -21.89
C ARG A 312 15.86 -15.54 -22.18
N GLU A 313 16.43 -14.73 -23.09
CA GLU A 313 17.81 -14.83 -23.51
C GLU A 313 18.79 -13.94 -22.74
N HIS A 314 18.29 -12.78 -22.25
CA HIS A 314 19.16 -11.72 -21.77
C HIS A 314 18.95 -11.38 -20.27
N TRP A 315 18.18 -12.16 -19.53
CA TRP A 315 17.90 -11.89 -18.12
C TRP A 315 19.16 -11.72 -17.27
N ALA A 316 20.25 -12.46 -17.57
CA ALA A 316 21.50 -12.42 -16.84
C ALA A 316 22.28 -11.09 -17.00
N LYS A 317 21.85 -10.20 -17.92
CA LYS A 317 22.43 -8.85 -18.06
C LYS A 317 21.94 -7.89 -16.97
N PHE A 318 20.93 -8.28 -16.21
CA PHE A 318 20.34 -7.47 -15.15
C PHE A 318 20.80 -7.93 -13.78
N ASP A 319 21.03 -6.97 -12.89
CA ASP A 319 21.33 -7.21 -11.47
C ASP A 319 20.58 -6.19 -10.62
N PRO A 320 19.27 -6.42 -10.37
CA PRO A 320 18.42 -5.45 -9.68
C PRO A 320 18.68 -5.35 -8.18
N ARG A 321 19.24 -6.39 -7.55
CA ARG A 321 19.39 -6.41 -6.08
C ARG A 321 20.32 -5.33 -5.53
N PRO A 322 21.52 -5.11 -6.03
CA PRO A 322 22.38 -4.02 -5.55
C PRO A 322 21.68 -2.66 -5.63
N TRP A 323 20.99 -2.42 -6.74
CA TRP A 323 20.20 -1.20 -6.90
C TRP A 323 19.09 -1.10 -5.85
N ALA A 324 18.31 -2.16 -5.64
CA ALA A 324 17.22 -2.18 -4.66
C ALA A 324 17.72 -1.96 -3.23
N MET A 325 18.83 -2.61 -2.87
CA MET A 325 19.48 -2.42 -1.56
C MET A 325 19.96 -0.99 -1.34
N ALA A 326 20.50 -0.35 -2.37
CA ALA A 326 21.02 1.02 -2.28
C ALA A 326 19.92 2.09 -2.28
N ASN A 327 18.74 1.82 -2.88
CA ASN A 327 17.74 2.85 -3.15
C ASN A 327 16.41 2.68 -2.38
N ILE A 328 15.97 1.43 -2.15
CA ILE A 328 14.65 1.13 -1.59
C ILE A 328 14.67 0.09 -0.46
N ALA A 329 15.83 -0.23 0.09
CA ALA A 329 15.90 -1.06 1.28
C ALA A 329 15.18 -0.37 2.47
N PRO A 330 14.62 -1.12 3.41
CA PRO A 330 13.89 -0.58 4.56
C PRO A 330 14.67 0.48 5.32
N GLU A 331 15.96 0.29 5.52
CA GLU A 331 16.84 1.23 6.22
C GLU A 331 17.00 2.54 5.43
N VAL A 332 17.23 2.44 4.12
CA VAL A 332 17.39 3.59 3.21
C VAL A 332 16.09 4.40 3.15
N THR A 333 14.96 3.73 2.97
CA THR A 333 13.66 4.40 2.89
C THR A 333 13.26 5.01 4.23
N THR A 334 13.56 4.33 5.35
CA THR A 334 13.35 4.88 6.70
C THR A 334 14.19 6.15 6.91
N ALA A 335 15.47 6.13 6.53
CA ALA A 335 16.34 7.30 6.65
C ALA A 335 15.84 8.49 5.82
N ARG A 336 15.36 8.24 4.58
CA ARG A 336 14.75 9.27 3.72
C ARG A 336 13.51 9.89 4.36
N LEU A 337 12.61 9.07 4.89
CA LEU A 337 11.42 9.56 5.60
C LEU A 337 11.80 10.34 6.84
N ASN A 338 12.77 9.85 7.61
CA ASN A 338 13.27 10.50 8.83
C ASN A 338 13.85 11.89 8.55
N LEU A 339 14.69 12.02 7.52
CA LEU A 339 15.24 13.30 7.10
C LEU A 339 14.15 14.30 6.73
N PHE A 340 13.15 13.86 5.97
CA PHE A 340 12.02 14.69 5.58
C PHE A 340 11.21 15.17 6.79
N LEU A 341 10.90 14.28 7.73
CA LEU A 341 10.17 14.61 8.96
C LEU A 341 10.96 15.56 9.85
N ARG A 342 12.28 15.36 9.97
CA ARG A 342 13.18 16.26 10.70
C ARG A 342 13.20 17.66 10.09
N GLN A 343 13.20 17.74 8.76
CA GLN A 343 13.11 19.04 8.07
C GLN A 343 11.78 19.74 8.38
N LEU A 344 10.65 19.03 8.30
CA LEU A 344 9.33 19.59 8.65
C LEU A 344 9.28 20.07 10.11
N ALA A 345 9.89 19.34 11.04
CA ALA A 345 9.97 19.76 12.44
C ALA A 345 10.76 21.07 12.58
N ARG A 346 11.90 21.19 11.88
CA ARG A 346 12.69 22.45 11.84
C ARG A 346 11.91 23.62 11.26
N GLU A 347 11.20 23.41 10.13
CA GLU A 347 10.35 24.42 9.50
C GLU A 347 9.25 24.93 10.44
N SER A 348 8.81 24.08 11.37
CA SER A 348 7.77 24.37 12.37
C SER A 348 8.35 24.81 13.73
N ALA A 349 9.65 25.01 13.85
CA ALA A 349 10.38 25.29 15.11
C ALA A 349 10.08 24.26 16.22
N GLU A 350 9.92 22.99 15.84
CA GLU A 350 9.62 21.87 16.76
C GLU A 350 10.87 21.06 17.08
N PRO A 351 10.98 20.51 18.30
CA PRO A 351 12.10 19.67 18.68
C PRO A 351 12.10 18.36 17.89
N TRP A 352 13.29 17.85 17.58
CA TRP A 352 13.51 16.54 16.98
C TRP A 352 14.75 15.92 17.61
N THR A 353 14.57 15.18 18.70
CA THR A 353 15.66 14.58 19.48
C THR A 353 15.81 13.09 19.26
N GLN A 354 14.76 12.45 18.76
CA GLN A 354 14.72 11.02 18.46
C GLN A 354 14.26 10.79 17.02
N ASP A 355 14.85 9.82 16.36
CA ASP A 355 14.49 9.39 15.02
C ASP A 355 13.32 8.39 15.04
N ILE A 356 12.66 8.22 13.88
CA ILE A 356 11.67 7.18 13.71
C ILE A 356 12.33 5.80 13.72
N VAL A 357 11.57 4.77 14.14
CA VAL A 357 12.05 3.39 14.08
C VAL A 357 12.06 2.88 12.64
N ALA A 358 12.95 1.94 12.36
CA ALA A 358 13.02 1.28 11.07
C ALA A 358 11.71 0.56 10.76
N LYS A 359 11.12 0.89 9.61
CA LYS A 359 9.93 0.20 9.09
C LYS A 359 10.39 -0.89 8.11
N CYS A 360 9.73 -2.03 8.15
CA CYS A 360 9.93 -3.10 7.17
C CYS A 360 8.57 -3.74 6.84
N ASN A 361 8.28 -3.94 5.57
CA ASN A 361 7.07 -4.64 5.15
C ASN A 361 7.29 -6.14 5.23
N ARG A 362 6.68 -6.78 6.23
CA ARG A 362 6.63 -8.24 6.26
C ARG A 362 5.49 -8.77 5.40
N PRO A 363 5.69 -9.94 4.80
CA PRO A 363 4.62 -10.66 4.13
C PRO A 363 3.49 -10.93 5.12
N GLY A 364 2.24 -10.75 4.68
CA GLY A 364 1.07 -10.93 5.52
C GLY A 364 0.43 -9.65 6.04
N LEU A 365 1.00 -8.47 5.78
CA LEU A 365 0.47 -7.16 6.21
C LEU A 365 0.41 -6.94 7.74
N TYR A 366 0.91 -7.85 8.55
CA TYR A 366 0.93 -7.73 10.00
C TYR A 366 2.24 -7.07 10.43
N TYR A 367 2.13 -5.93 11.11
CA TYR A 367 3.29 -5.15 11.58
C TYR A 367 3.50 -5.27 13.09
N TYR A 368 2.71 -6.13 13.76
CA TYR A 368 2.68 -6.26 15.21
C TYR A 368 2.93 -7.68 15.67
N PRO A 369 3.52 -7.83 16.88
CA PRO A 369 3.88 -9.14 17.44
C PRO A 369 2.69 -10.07 17.71
N ASP A 370 1.47 -9.56 17.74
CA ASP A 370 0.28 -10.32 18.15
C ASP A 370 -0.44 -11.05 17.01
N ALA A 371 0.18 -11.28 15.85
CA ALA A 371 -0.39 -12.24 14.91
C ALA A 371 -0.19 -13.64 15.51
N PRO A 372 -1.26 -14.42 15.70
CA PRO A 372 -1.13 -15.76 16.26
C PRO A 372 -0.22 -16.62 15.37
N ASP A 373 0.68 -17.34 16.00
CA ASP A 373 1.37 -18.53 15.51
C ASP A 373 2.30 -18.45 14.30
N GLU A 374 3.30 -17.53 14.31
CA GLU A 374 4.52 -17.78 13.55
C GLU A 374 5.71 -17.94 14.51
N PRO A 375 6.27 -19.15 14.64
CA PRO A 375 7.32 -19.46 15.64
C PRO A 375 8.68 -18.82 15.38
N ASP A 376 8.92 -18.21 14.21
CA ASP A 376 10.24 -17.66 13.81
C ASP A 376 10.24 -16.16 13.58
N ARG A 377 9.57 -15.40 14.44
CA ARG A 377 9.74 -13.94 14.44
C ARG A 377 11.00 -13.57 15.20
N PRO A 378 12.01 -12.97 14.54
CA PRO A 378 12.97 -12.22 15.31
C PRO A 378 12.18 -11.12 16.04
N ASP A 379 12.36 -11.05 17.35
CA ASP A 379 11.69 -10.11 18.24
C ASP A 379 11.65 -8.70 17.67
N ASN A 380 10.49 -8.29 17.13
CA ASN A 380 10.16 -6.90 16.89
C ASN A 380 9.63 -6.30 18.20
N LYS A 381 10.22 -6.65 19.32
CA LYS A 381 10.18 -5.77 20.48
C LYS A 381 11.01 -4.56 20.09
N PRO A 382 10.42 -3.36 20.04
CA PRO A 382 11.22 -2.16 19.92
C PRO A 382 12.20 -2.17 21.08
N ASP A 383 13.47 -2.17 20.73
CA ASP A 383 14.56 -2.10 21.70
C ASP A 383 14.32 -0.89 22.61
N GLY A 384 13.75 -1.10 23.80
CA GLY A 384 13.69 -0.17 24.90
C GLY A 384 13.03 1.21 24.69
N HIS A 385 12.60 1.56 23.48
CA HIS A 385 11.91 2.80 23.17
C HIS A 385 10.41 2.55 23.27
N GLY A 386 9.80 2.92 24.39
CA GLY A 386 8.40 2.69 24.72
C GLY A 386 7.46 3.10 23.59
N PHE A 387 7.06 2.13 22.79
CA PHE A 387 5.90 2.33 21.93
C PHE A 387 4.70 2.48 22.85
N ALA A 388 4.06 3.65 22.77
CA ALA A 388 2.64 3.66 23.05
C ALA A 388 2.04 2.55 22.18
N THR A 389 1.53 1.51 22.78
CA THR A 389 0.92 0.41 22.04
C THR A 389 -0.21 1.00 21.19
N VAL A 390 -0.62 0.32 20.11
CA VAL A 390 -1.80 0.79 19.37
C VAL A 390 -3.02 0.80 20.29
N ASP A 391 -3.05 -0.03 21.30
CA ASP A 391 -4.10 -0.05 22.32
C ASP A 391 -4.07 1.22 23.20
N ASP A 392 -2.88 1.72 23.57
CA ASP A 392 -2.74 3.01 24.26
C ASP A 392 -3.21 4.17 23.36
N LEU A 393 -2.87 4.11 22.08
CA LEU A 393 -3.31 5.09 21.09
C LEU A 393 -4.83 5.05 20.94
N VAL A 394 -5.44 3.88 20.84
CA VAL A 394 -6.89 3.72 20.76
C VAL A 394 -7.55 4.21 22.07
N SER A 395 -7.02 3.85 23.22
CA SER A 395 -7.55 4.28 24.52
C SER A 395 -7.50 5.79 24.70
N ARG A 396 -6.42 6.44 24.24
CA ARG A 396 -6.19 7.87 24.41
C ARG A 396 -6.94 8.73 23.41
N TYR A 397 -7.09 8.29 22.15
CA TYR A 397 -7.57 9.13 21.05
C TYR A 397 -8.88 8.68 20.43
N ALA A 398 -9.38 7.46 20.68
CA ALA A 398 -10.63 7.01 20.12
C ALA A 398 -11.82 7.83 20.69
N THR A 399 -12.62 8.40 19.79
CA THR A 399 -13.83 9.15 20.14
C THR A 399 -15.03 8.25 20.46
N ILE A 400 -14.90 6.95 20.19
CA ILE A 400 -15.94 5.97 20.47
C ILE A 400 -15.89 5.61 21.95
N SER A 401 -16.51 6.50 22.73
CA SER A 401 -16.67 6.35 24.16
C SER A 401 -17.48 5.11 24.54
N ALA A 402 -17.10 4.50 25.66
CA ALA A 402 -17.75 3.42 26.37
C ALA A 402 -19.23 3.68 26.79
N ARG A 403 -19.95 4.59 26.12
CA ARG A 403 -21.38 4.86 26.40
C ARG A 403 -22.31 3.70 26.09
N SER A 404 -21.88 2.63 25.43
CA SER A 404 -22.75 1.51 25.05
C SER A 404 -22.74 0.33 26.02
N SER A 405 -21.83 0.26 27.01
CA SER A 405 -21.88 -0.82 28.01
C SER A 405 -22.90 -0.63 29.11
N LYS A 406 -23.31 0.62 29.38
CA LYS A 406 -24.36 0.91 30.41
C LYS A 406 -25.81 0.83 29.88
N ALA A 407 -26.02 0.89 28.56
CA ALA A 407 -27.37 0.80 27.98
C ALA A 407 -27.89 -0.65 27.87
N ASN A 408 -27.03 -1.66 27.88
CA ASN A 408 -27.44 -3.05 27.81
C ASN A 408 -27.67 -3.71 29.18
N SER A 409 -27.16 -3.13 30.29
CA SER A 409 -27.42 -3.65 31.63
C SER A 409 -28.78 -3.23 32.23
N SER A 410 -29.41 -2.21 31.64
CA SER A 410 -30.73 -1.74 32.11
C SER A 410 -31.90 -2.39 31.34
N ARG A 411 -31.66 -3.03 30.20
CA ARG A 411 -32.71 -3.73 29.43
C ARG A 411 -32.97 -5.16 29.89
N THR A 412 -32.00 -5.80 30.55
CA THR A 412 -32.14 -7.19 31.05
C THR A 412 -32.78 -7.30 32.43
N ARG A 413 -33.08 -6.17 33.10
CA ARG A 413 -33.76 -6.21 34.41
C ARG A 413 -35.25 -5.90 34.39
N ARG A 414 -35.90 -5.74 33.22
CA ARG A 414 -37.34 -5.43 33.10
C ARG A 414 -38.20 -6.55 32.52
N SER A 415 -37.68 -7.75 32.27
CA SER A 415 -38.47 -8.86 31.71
C SER A 415 -38.72 -10.03 32.66
N SER A 416 -38.51 -9.85 33.97
CA SER A 416 -38.80 -10.90 34.95
C SER A 416 -39.71 -10.40 36.08
N ARG A 417 -40.90 -9.86 35.72
CA ARG A 417 -42.02 -9.69 36.65
C ARG A 417 -43.31 -9.50 35.84
N SER A 418 -44.01 -10.57 35.56
CA SER A 418 -45.47 -10.66 35.54
C SER A 418 -45.89 -11.97 34.88
N GLY A 419 -46.63 -12.79 35.55
CA GLY A 419 -47.21 -14.01 35.00
C GLY A 419 -47.63 -14.97 36.09
N ALA A 420 -48.36 -14.46 37.11
CA ALA A 420 -49.24 -15.34 37.87
C ALA A 420 -50.64 -15.15 37.29
N VAL A 421 -51.26 -16.22 36.84
CA VAL A 421 -52.68 -16.33 36.52
C VAL A 421 -53.22 -17.39 37.47
N PRO A 422 -54.26 -17.11 38.23
CA PRO A 422 -55.04 -18.14 38.95
C PRO A 422 -56.21 -18.62 38.09
N ASP A 423 -56.54 -19.86 38.29
CA ASP A 423 -57.73 -20.67 37.88
C ASP A 423 -57.90 -21.00 36.39
#